data_214faac851b672e3f44fa528cd2e5366
#
_entry.id   214faac851b672e3f44fa528cd2e5366
#
_cell.length_a   1.000
_cell.length_b   1.000
_cell.length_c   1.000
_cell.angle_alpha   90.00
_cell.angle_beta   90.00
_cell.angle_gamma   90.00
#
_symmetry.space_group_name_H-M   'P 1'
#
loop_
_entity.id
_entity.type
_entity.pdbx_description
1 polymer ?
#
loop_
_entity_poly.entity_id
_entity_poly.type
_entity_poly.pdbx_seq_one_letter_code
_entity_poly.pdbx_strand_id
1 'polypeptide(L)'
;MAYELDQELFTLLQSVDTPTVCNAIEVAQGKRGFSEFTRGTMICSAPKGGAMVGFAKTAKIAALSPPSEDQEIIKERRMNYYRYMSEVTGPAVAVIEDVDYPNCIGAYWGEVNTKVHKGFGLSGALTNGVMRDLG
;
A
#
# COMPACT_ATOMS: atom_id res chain seq x y z
N MET A 1 10.82 17.87 -5.52
CA MET A 1 9.51 18.40 -5.91
C MET A 1 8.45 17.51 -5.26
N ALA A 2 7.56 18.09 -4.46
CA ALA A 2 6.39 17.35 -4.00
C ALA A 2 5.45 17.23 -5.22
N TYR A 3 5.09 15.99 -5.59
CA TYR A 3 4.06 15.77 -6.59
C TYR A 3 2.72 16.07 -5.93
N GLU A 4 2.01 17.04 -6.46
CA GLU A 4 0.66 17.36 -6.03
C GLU A 4 -0.31 16.64 -6.97
N LEU A 5 -1.23 15.85 -6.40
CA LEU A 5 -2.25 15.18 -7.19
C LEU A 5 -3.39 16.18 -7.42
N ASP A 6 -3.64 16.49 -8.68
CA ASP A 6 -4.76 17.34 -9.07
C ASP A 6 -6.09 16.73 -8.58
N GLN A 7 -6.97 17.59 -8.03
CA GLN A 7 -8.24 17.15 -7.41
C GLN A 7 -9.20 16.54 -8.44
N GLU A 8 -9.21 17.05 -9.67
CA GLU A 8 -10.07 16.50 -10.74
C GLU A 8 -9.58 15.12 -11.14
N LEU A 9 -8.26 14.96 -11.31
CA LEU A 9 -7.65 13.67 -11.60
C LEU A 9 -7.91 12.68 -10.45
N PHE A 10 -7.77 13.10 -9.20
CA PHE A 10 -8.05 12.24 -8.04
C PHE A 10 -9.49 11.74 -8.05
N THR A 11 -10.44 12.62 -8.26
CA THR A 11 -11.86 12.28 -8.33
C THR A 11 -12.17 11.35 -9.49
N LEU A 12 -11.57 11.59 -10.65
CA LEU A 12 -11.70 10.71 -11.83
C LEU A 12 -11.16 9.31 -11.52
N LEU A 13 -9.96 9.20 -10.96
CA LEU A 13 -9.34 7.92 -10.62
C LEU A 13 -10.16 7.12 -9.60
N GLN A 14 -10.86 7.78 -8.68
CA GLN A 14 -11.78 7.11 -7.75
C GLN A 14 -13.05 6.57 -8.41
N SER A 15 -13.43 7.11 -9.57
CA SER A 15 -14.65 6.76 -10.29
C SER A 15 -14.49 5.66 -11.34
N VAL A 16 -13.25 5.28 -11.65
CA VAL A 16 -12.94 4.28 -12.69
C VAL A 16 -12.24 3.05 -12.09
N ASP A 17 -12.27 1.95 -12.82
CA ASP A 17 -11.56 0.73 -12.44
C ASP A 17 -10.09 0.75 -12.90
N THR A 18 -9.28 -0.13 -12.32
CA THR A 18 -7.85 -0.25 -12.64
C THR A 18 -7.60 -0.60 -14.12
N PRO A 19 -8.34 -1.52 -14.78
CA PRO A 19 -8.18 -1.77 -16.21
C PRO A 19 -8.40 -0.52 -17.08
N THR A 20 -9.35 0.31 -16.74
CA THR A 20 -9.58 1.59 -17.43
C THR A 20 -8.37 2.53 -17.30
N VAL A 21 -7.77 2.61 -16.11
CA VAL A 21 -6.55 3.39 -15.89
C VAL A 21 -5.39 2.85 -16.73
N CYS A 22 -5.20 1.53 -16.77
CA CYS A 22 -4.15 0.91 -17.59
C CYS A 22 -4.33 1.26 -19.07
N ASN A 23 -5.56 1.17 -19.59
CA ASN A 23 -5.87 1.54 -20.98
C ASN A 23 -5.62 3.04 -21.26
N ALA A 24 -5.97 3.90 -20.31
CA ALA A 24 -5.71 5.34 -20.43
C ALA A 24 -4.20 5.66 -20.50
N ILE A 25 -3.38 4.94 -19.71
CA ILE A 25 -1.91 5.07 -19.75
C ILE A 25 -1.38 4.65 -21.15
N GLU A 26 -1.88 3.53 -21.70
CA GLU A 26 -1.49 3.10 -23.06
C GLU A 26 -1.81 4.16 -24.10
N VAL A 27 -2.98 4.77 -24.02
CA VAL A 27 -3.39 5.85 -24.93
C VAL A 27 -2.48 7.06 -24.77
N ALA A 28 -2.20 7.48 -23.54
CA ALA A 28 -1.34 8.63 -23.26
C ALA A 28 0.11 8.42 -23.72
N GLN A 29 0.60 7.19 -23.64
CA GLN A 29 1.95 6.82 -24.10
C GLN A 29 2.03 6.55 -25.61
N GLY A 30 0.89 6.43 -26.29
CA GLY A 30 0.82 6.02 -27.70
C GLY A 30 1.38 4.60 -27.95
N LYS A 31 1.37 3.75 -26.91
CA LYS A 31 2.00 2.43 -26.93
C LYS A 31 1.09 1.38 -26.29
N ARG A 32 0.95 0.23 -26.92
CA ARG A 32 0.26 -0.94 -26.35
C ARG A 32 1.21 -1.77 -25.48
N GLY A 33 0.65 -2.49 -24.51
CA GLY A 33 1.38 -3.45 -23.67
C GLY A 33 1.89 -2.82 -22.38
N PHE A 34 1.06 -2.04 -21.69
CA PHE A 34 1.33 -1.61 -20.31
C PHE A 34 1.55 -2.81 -19.41
N SER A 35 2.68 -2.83 -18.69
CA SER A 35 3.11 -3.97 -17.87
C SER A 35 3.34 -3.62 -16.40
N GLU A 36 3.20 -2.36 -16.03
CA GLU A 36 3.48 -1.82 -14.69
C GLU A 36 2.23 -1.92 -13.80
N PHE A 37 1.73 -3.15 -13.64
CA PHE A 37 0.61 -3.47 -12.75
C PHE A 37 0.96 -4.67 -11.86
N THR A 38 0.24 -4.83 -10.76
CA THR A 38 0.40 -5.99 -9.87
C THR A 38 0.03 -7.28 -10.59
N ARG A 39 0.84 -8.33 -10.37
CA ARG A 39 0.60 -9.66 -10.94
C ARG A 39 -0.05 -10.57 -9.91
N GLY A 40 -0.82 -11.53 -10.40
CA GLY A 40 -1.56 -12.47 -9.57
C GLY A 40 -2.92 -11.95 -9.13
N THR A 41 -3.63 -12.76 -8.38
CA THR A 41 -4.96 -12.43 -7.89
C THR A 41 -4.87 -11.55 -6.65
N MET A 42 -5.50 -10.38 -6.70
CA MET A 42 -5.65 -9.50 -5.55
C MET A 42 -7.00 -9.76 -4.88
N ILE A 43 -6.98 -9.90 -3.56
CA ILE A 43 -8.18 -10.08 -2.74
C ILE A 43 -8.47 -8.76 -2.02
N CYS A 44 -9.66 -8.21 -2.22
CA CYS A 44 -10.10 -7.01 -1.53
C CYS A 44 -10.83 -7.38 -0.23
N SER A 45 -10.30 -6.97 0.91
CA SER A 45 -10.93 -7.17 2.23
C SER A 45 -12.13 -6.24 2.46
N ALA A 46 -12.27 -5.18 1.67
CA ALA A 46 -13.35 -4.20 1.77
C ALA A 46 -14.01 -3.95 0.39
N PRO A 47 -14.71 -4.94 -0.20
CA PRO A 47 -15.21 -4.84 -1.58
C PRO A 47 -16.24 -3.73 -1.80
N LYS A 48 -16.84 -3.20 -0.74
CA LYS A 48 -17.76 -2.06 -0.79
C LYS A 48 -17.07 -0.71 -0.57
N GLY A 49 -15.77 -0.71 -0.32
CA GLY A 49 -15.01 0.50 0.05
C GLY A 49 -14.63 1.43 -1.11
N GLY A 50 -14.89 1.04 -2.35
CA GLY A 50 -14.49 1.81 -3.52
C GLY A 50 -13.01 1.65 -3.88
N ALA A 51 -12.53 2.46 -4.82
CA ALA A 51 -11.16 2.44 -5.27
C ALA A 51 -10.20 3.13 -4.26
N MET A 52 -9.05 2.52 -4.02
CA MET A 52 -7.94 3.18 -3.32
C MET A 52 -7.10 3.95 -4.33
N VAL A 53 -6.95 5.23 -4.10
CA VAL A 53 -6.13 6.12 -4.94
C VAL A 53 -5.18 6.92 -4.05
N GLY A 54 -3.92 7.01 -4.44
CA GLY A 54 -2.95 7.78 -3.68
C GLY A 54 -1.51 7.48 -4.06
N PHE A 55 -0.60 8.28 -3.57
CA PHE A 55 0.84 8.03 -3.68
C PHE A 55 1.26 6.82 -2.86
N ALA A 56 2.11 5.98 -3.41
CA ALA A 56 2.60 4.79 -2.72
C ALA A 56 3.59 5.15 -1.61
N LYS A 57 3.26 4.78 -0.37
CA LYS A 57 4.19 4.73 0.75
C LYS A 57 4.69 3.29 0.87
N THR A 58 5.93 3.03 0.48
CA THR A 58 6.46 1.67 0.34
C THR A 58 7.30 1.25 1.54
N ALA A 59 7.14 -0.01 1.96
CA ALA A 59 8.01 -0.62 2.96
C ALA A 59 8.07 -2.14 2.78
N LYS A 60 8.98 -2.79 3.51
CA LYS A 60 9.13 -4.25 3.54
C LYS A 60 9.00 -4.76 4.97
N ILE A 61 8.42 -5.94 5.09
CA ILE A 61 8.33 -6.67 6.36
C ILE A 61 8.89 -8.09 6.20
N ALA A 62 9.36 -8.64 7.32
CA ALA A 62 9.78 -10.04 7.45
C ALA A 62 9.40 -10.54 8.84
N ALA A 63 9.04 -11.81 8.97
CA ALA A 63 8.64 -12.43 10.24
C ALA A 63 9.11 -13.89 10.42
N LEU A 64 9.60 -14.54 9.35
CA LEU A 64 10.04 -15.94 9.39
C LEU A 64 11.21 -16.16 10.36
N SER A 65 12.12 -15.20 10.43
CA SER A 65 13.25 -15.26 11.35
C SER A 65 13.14 -14.14 12.38
N PRO A 66 13.41 -14.43 13.66
CA PRO A 66 13.50 -13.37 14.66
C PRO A 66 14.63 -12.42 14.29
N PRO A 67 14.48 -11.13 14.56
CA PRO A 67 15.53 -10.15 14.30
C PRO A 67 16.77 -10.47 15.14
N SER A 68 17.94 -10.32 14.53
CA SER A 68 19.24 -10.53 15.17
C SER A 68 19.86 -9.27 15.74
N GLU A 69 19.27 -8.13 15.44
CA GLU A 69 19.75 -6.82 15.90
C GLU A 69 19.29 -6.52 17.34
N ASP A 70 19.96 -5.56 17.96
CA ASP A 70 19.61 -5.06 19.28
C ASP A 70 18.20 -4.46 19.31
N GLN A 71 17.52 -4.60 20.44
CA GLN A 71 16.14 -4.13 20.63
C GLN A 71 15.98 -2.63 20.37
N GLU A 72 17.00 -1.82 20.68
CA GLU A 72 16.95 -0.38 20.42
C GLU A 72 17.00 -0.08 18.91
N ILE A 73 17.76 -0.83 18.13
CA ILE A 73 17.80 -0.71 16.67
C ILE A 73 16.44 -1.06 16.06
N ILE A 74 15.83 -2.15 16.54
CA ILE A 74 14.50 -2.60 16.08
C ILE A 74 13.44 -1.53 16.40
N LYS A 75 13.48 -0.97 17.61
CA LYS A 75 12.59 0.09 18.05
C LYS A 75 12.77 1.35 17.23
N GLU A 76 13.99 1.78 16.98
CA GLU A 76 14.29 2.95 16.14
C GLU A 76 13.77 2.75 14.72
N ARG A 77 14.02 1.58 14.11
CA ARG A 77 13.50 1.23 12.76
C ARG A 77 11.98 1.31 12.72
N ARG A 78 11.29 0.81 13.75
CA ARG A 78 9.82 0.90 13.86
C ARG A 78 9.34 2.35 13.97
N MET A 79 10.04 3.17 14.77
CA MET A 79 9.68 4.59 14.89
C MET A 79 9.94 5.36 13.60
N ASN A 80 11.02 5.05 12.89
CA ASN A 80 11.32 5.62 11.58
C ASN A 80 10.26 5.23 10.53
N TYR A 81 9.79 3.98 10.56
CA TYR A 81 8.68 3.53 9.73
C TYR A 81 7.40 4.36 10.02
N TYR A 82 7.00 4.50 11.26
CA TYR A 82 5.80 5.27 11.61
C TYR A 82 5.94 6.75 11.23
N ARG A 83 7.12 7.34 11.44
CA ARG A 83 7.39 8.72 10.99
C ARG A 83 7.24 8.83 9.49
N TYR A 84 7.87 7.95 8.73
CA TYR A 84 7.75 7.90 7.28
C TYR A 84 6.28 7.76 6.82
N MET A 85 5.52 6.87 7.44
CA MET A 85 4.09 6.67 7.09
C MET A 85 3.22 7.86 7.47
N SER A 86 3.55 8.61 8.53
CA SER A 86 2.79 9.78 8.97
C SER A 86 3.09 11.07 8.16
N GLU A 87 4.21 11.11 7.44
CA GLU A 87 4.57 12.23 6.57
C GLU A 87 3.80 12.18 5.24
N VAL A 88 2.48 12.40 5.31
CA VAL A 88 1.58 12.37 4.16
C VAL A 88 1.21 13.79 3.76
N THR A 89 1.51 14.19 2.54
CA THR A 89 1.21 15.51 1.98
C THR A 89 0.02 15.49 1.01
N GLY A 90 -0.68 14.36 0.89
CA GLY A 90 -1.81 14.16 -0.01
C GLY A 90 -2.37 12.76 0.15
N PRO A 91 -3.29 12.32 -0.72
CA PRO A 91 -3.82 10.96 -0.66
C PRO A 91 -2.68 9.95 -0.82
N ALA A 92 -2.61 8.98 0.09
CA ALA A 92 -1.55 7.98 0.09
C ALA A 92 -2.09 6.57 0.40
N VAL A 93 -1.39 5.57 -0.11
CA VAL A 93 -1.66 4.14 0.08
C VAL A 93 -0.38 3.47 0.58
N ALA A 94 -0.49 2.65 1.63
CA ALA A 94 0.62 1.82 2.06
C ALA A 94 0.82 0.65 1.09
N VAL A 95 2.03 0.47 0.56
CA VAL A 95 2.39 -0.66 -0.29
C VAL A 95 3.50 -1.44 0.42
N ILE A 96 3.13 -2.57 1.01
CA ILE A 96 3.99 -3.32 1.91
C ILE A 96 4.33 -4.67 1.30
N GLU A 97 5.59 -4.87 0.97
CA GLU A 97 6.11 -6.17 0.57
C GLU A 97 6.40 -7.04 1.80
N ASP A 98 5.80 -8.21 1.87
CA ASP A 98 6.23 -9.28 2.76
C ASP A 98 7.29 -10.10 2.03
N VAL A 99 8.54 -10.00 2.47
CA VAL A 99 9.67 -10.67 1.81
C VAL A 99 9.71 -12.19 2.08
N ASP A 100 8.88 -12.65 3.01
CA ASP A 100 8.75 -14.07 3.32
C ASP A 100 7.77 -14.79 2.37
N TYR A 101 7.10 -14.07 1.48
CA TYR A 101 6.19 -14.66 0.50
C TYR A 101 6.89 -15.76 -0.33
N PRO A 102 6.28 -16.93 -0.56
CA PRO A 102 4.89 -17.30 -0.23
C PRO A 102 4.69 -17.90 1.18
N ASN A 103 5.70 -17.96 2.02
CA ASN A 103 5.68 -18.62 3.33
C ASN A 103 5.43 -17.63 4.49
N CYS A 104 4.63 -16.58 4.26
CA CYS A 104 4.34 -15.56 5.26
C CYS A 104 3.71 -16.16 6.51
N ILE A 105 4.24 -15.82 7.69
CA ILE A 105 3.70 -16.22 8.99
C ILE A 105 3.24 -15.06 9.85
N GLY A 106 3.71 -13.85 9.56
CA GLY A 106 3.41 -12.62 10.30
C GLY A 106 2.27 -11.84 9.65
N ALA A 107 1.06 -11.89 10.22
CA ALA A 107 -0.05 -11.06 9.77
C ALA A 107 0.13 -9.62 10.27
N TYR A 108 0.86 -8.80 9.53
CA TYR A 108 1.11 -7.41 9.89
C TYR A 108 -0.18 -6.57 9.87
N TRP A 109 -1.03 -6.77 8.86
CA TRP A 109 -2.29 -6.08 8.74
C TRP A 109 -3.37 -6.76 9.55
N GLY A 110 -3.87 -6.05 10.55
CA GLY A 110 -4.99 -6.39 11.41
C GLY A 110 -5.60 -5.10 11.94
N GLU A 111 -6.51 -5.18 12.88
CA GLU A 111 -7.27 -4.03 13.40
C GLU A 111 -6.37 -2.87 13.86
N VAL A 112 -5.35 -3.16 14.67
CA VAL A 112 -4.47 -2.12 15.25
C VAL A 112 -3.68 -1.39 14.17
N ASN A 113 -2.95 -2.11 13.31
CA ASN A 113 -2.16 -1.47 12.26
C ASN A 113 -3.02 -0.74 11.26
N THR A 114 -4.19 -1.27 10.91
CA THR A 114 -5.15 -0.58 10.04
C THR A 114 -5.62 0.74 10.64
N LYS A 115 -5.98 0.77 11.93
CA LYS A 115 -6.38 2.00 12.62
C LYS A 115 -5.25 3.02 12.72
N VAL A 116 -4.03 2.57 13.02
CA VAL A 116 -2.85 3.45 13.10
C VAL A 116 -2.59 4.11 11.74
N HIS A 117 -2.54 3.34 10.66
CA HIS A 117 -2.27 3.86 9.32
C HIS A 117 -3.39 4.78 8.80
N LYS A 118 -4.64 4.44 9.11
CA LYS A 118 -5.77 5.34 8.86
C LYS A 118 -5.63 6.66 9.63
N GLY A 119 -5.16 6.60 10.87
CA GLY A 119 -4.86 7.79 11.67
C GLY A 119 -3.76 8.67 11.08
N PHE A 120 -2.81 8.09 10.34
CA PHE A 120 -1.81 8.82 9.58
C PHE A 120 -2.34 9.44 8.28
N GLY A 121 -3.58 9.14 7.89
CA GLY A 121 -4.19 9.68 6.67
C GLY A 121 -4.03 8.77 5.43
N LEU A 122 -3.58 7.52 5.59
CA LEU A 122 -3.54 6.59 4.48
C LEU A 122 -4.95 6.05 4.16
N SER A 123 -5.28 5.97 2.87
CA SER A 123 -6.58 5.54 2.38
C SER A 123 -6.76 4.01 2.35
N GLY A 124 -5.66 3.27 2.43
CA GLY A 124 -5.67 1.82 2.45
C GLY A 124 -4.29 1.22 2.34
N ALA A 125 -4.24 -0.10 2.17
CA ALA A 125 -3.00 -0.85 2.05
C ALA A 125 -3.07 -1.92 0.97
N LEU A 126 -1.93 -2.14 0.31
CA LEU A 126 -1.68 -3.23 -0.64
C LEU A 126 -0.51 -4.06 -0.11
N THR A 127 -0.66 -5.37 -0.05
CA THR A 127 0.39 -6.30 0.37
C THR A 127 0.26 -7.65 -0.32
N ASN A 128 1.39 -8.34 -0.48
CA ASN A 128 1.44 -9.75 -0.86
C ASN A 128 1.44 -10.68 0.36
N GLY A 129 1.48 -10.11 1.57
CA GLY A 129 1.49 -10.85 2.83
C GLY A 129 0.10 -11.25 3.32
N VAL A 130 0.03 -11.77 4.52
CA VAL A 130 -1.21 -12.24 5.16
C VAL A 130 -1.84 -11.15 6.03
N MET A 131 -3.17 -11.23 6.18
CA MET A 131 -3.97 -10.33 7.00
C MET A 131 -4.75 -11.12 8.06
N ARG A 132 -5.19 -10.42 9.10
CA ARG A 132 -6.03 -10.96 10.18
C ARG A 132 -7.14 -9.97 10.54
N ASP A 133 -8.03 -10.38 11.43
CA ASP A 133 -9.12 -9.56 11.99
C ASP A 133 -10.07 -9.03 10.88
N LEU A 134 -10.46 -9.91 9.94
CA LEU A 134 -11.35 -9.58 8.82
C LEU A 134 -12.84 -9.75 9.13
N GLY A 135 -13.21 -10.03 10.39
CA GLY A 135 -14.57 -10.22 10.87
C GLY A 135 -15.33 -8.93 11.18
#